data_f3163ba1f633f0de944d7b63496857d6
#
_entry.id   f3163ba1f633f0de944d7b63496857d6
#
_cell.length_a   1.000
_cell.length_b   1.000
_cell.length_c   1.000
_cell.angle_alpha   90.00
_cell.angle_beta   90.00
_cell.angle_gamma   90.00
#
_symmetry.space_group_name_H-M   'P 1'
#
loop_
_entity.id
_entity.type
_entity.pdbx_description
1 polymer ?
#
loop_
_entity_poly.entity_id
_entity_poly.type
_entity_poly.pdbx_seq_one_letter_code
_entity_poly.pdbx_strand_id
1 'polypeptide(L)'
;FRQIPLLVNLLRWVPYGEFVGRLLRRSASPFLTKMISPKYLSLLEYGGNYSGAYLLRRGLFMPWELPAVIDSDMALEGWEKLSFIESTNKQLSKIKHSKARVSALELMWYMRNQLLRDSDWAGMAHSLEIRTPLVDSVFFSELGALSATKLDMAQTLDVPLPKSVLNRPKTGFYLPIREWLTANGLQNYGEGYKGWAKMVYEHFISRL
;
A
#
# COMPACT_ATOMS: atom_id res chain seq x y z
N PHE A 1 7.82 7.81 -1.26
CA PHE A 1 7.00 7.96 -2.47
C PHE A 1 7.71 8.53 -3.69
N ARG A 2 8.89 9.17 -3.54
CA ARG A 2 9.74 9.57 -4.68
C ARG A 2 10.19 8.38 -5.54
N GLN A 3 10.23 7.19 -4.99
CA GLN A 3 10.65 5.96 -5.66
C GLN A 3 9.67 5.49 -6.76
N ILE A 4 8.35 5.71 -6.59
CA ILE A 4 7.34 5.27 -7.56
C ILE A 4 7.52 5.95 -8.93
N PRO A 5 7.59 7.29 -9.03
CA PRO A 5 7.85 7.96 -10.30
C PRO A 5 9.19 7.57 -10.94
N LEU A 6 10.24 7.37 -10.14
CA LEU A 6 11.54 6.92 -10.64
C LEU A 6 11.45 5.53 -11.25
N LEU A 7 10.80 4.59 -10.56
CA LEU A 7 10.61 3.23 -11.04
C LEU A 7 9.83 3.22 -12.37
N VAL A 8 8.70 3.95 -12.42
CA VAL A 8 7.89 4.05 -13.63
C VAL A 8 8.68 4.68 -14.78
N ASN A 9 9.44 5.75 -14.52
CA ASN A 9 10.24 6.39 -15.56
C ASN A 9 11.34 5.48 -16.13
N LEU A 10 11.91 4.61 -15.32
CA LEU A 10 12.92 3.65 -15.75
C LEU A 10 12.32 2.48 -16.52
N LEU A 11 11.18 1.95 -16.07
CA LEU A 11 10.67 0.68 -16.56
C LEU A 11 9.60 0.81 -17.65
N ARG A 12 8.93 1.97 -17.80
CA ARG A 12 7.89 2.19 -18.82
C ARG A 12 8.37 1.99 -20.27
N TRP A 13 9.66 2.12 -20.50
CA TRP A 13 10.28 1.99 -21.83
C TRP A 13 10.82 0.59 -22.11
N VAL A 14 10.73 -0.33 -21.15
CA VAL A 14 11.18 -1.71 -21.37
C VAL A 14 10.13 -2.43 -22.22
N PRO A 15 10.46 -2.77 -23.47
CA PRO A 15 9.51 -3.46 -24.35
C PRO A 15 9.19 -4.84 -23.75
N TYR A 16 7.91 -5.20 -23.79
CA TYR A 16 7.43 -6.47 -23.24
C TYR A 16 7.77 -6.71 -21.75
N GLY A 17 8.01 -5.65 -20.96
CA GLY A 17 8.45 -5.74 -19.56
C GLY A 17 7.55 -6.64 -18.71
N GLU A 18 6.24 -6.59 -18.89
CA GLU A 18 5.29 -7.46 -18.19
C GLU A 18 5.51 -8.94 -18.51
N PHE A 19 5.68 -9.28 -19.79
CA PHE A 19 5.90 -10.65 -20.23
C PHE A 19 7.26 -11.18 -19.76
N VAL A 20 8.32 -10.41 -19.96
CA VAL A 20 9.69 -10.74 -19.52
C VAL A 20 9.73 -10.87 -17.98
N GLY A 21 9.12 -9.96 -17.25
CA GLY A 21 9.05 -10.01 -15.79
C GLY A 21 8.33 -11.25 -15.29
N ARG A 22 7.21 -11.62 -15.91
CA ARG A 22 6.46 -12.84 -15.60
C ARG A 22 7.27 -14.11 -15.87
N LEU A 23 7.97 -14.14 -17.00
CA LEU A 23 8.83 -15.26 -17.36
C LEU A 23 10.00 -15.41 -16.37
N LEU A 24 10.72 -14.32 -16.08
CA LEU A 24 11.81 -14.31 -15.11
C LEU A 24 11.34 -14.78 -13.71
N ARG A 25 10.19 -14.31 -13.25
CA ARG A 25 9.64 -14.73 -11.97
C ARG A 25 9.30 -16.23 -11.95
N ARG A 26 8.71 -16.77 -13.03
CA ARG A 26 8.37 -18.20 -13.12
C ARG A 26 9.58 -19.10 -13.26
N SER A 27 10.62 -18.61 -13.93
CA SER A 27 11.87 -19.36 -14.15
C SER A 27 12.88 -19.17 -13.03
N ALA A 28 12.60 -18.27 -12.05
CA ALA A 28 13.50 -18.03 -10.94
C ALA A 28 13.65 -19.29 -10.09
N SER A 29 14.88 -19.79 -10.06
CA SER A 29 15.25 -20.95 -9.24
C SER A 29 14.95 -20.69 -7.75
N PRO A 30 14.60 -21.72 -6.95
CA PRO A 30 14.47 -21.62 -5.49
C PRO A 30 15.69 -21.00 -4.81
N PHE A 31 16.86 -21.09 -5.42
CA PHE A 31 18.09 -20.46 -4.94
C PHE A 31 18.04 -18.93 -5.06
N LEU A 32 17.58 -18.39 -6.19
CA LEU A 32 17.42 -16.94 -6.41
C LEU A 32 16.35 -16.34 -5.47
N THR A 33 15.31 -17.07 -5.17
CA THR A 33 14.24 -16.61 -4.26
C THR A 33 14.69 -16.53 -2.80
N LYS A 34 15.76 -17.23 -2.42
CA LYS A 34 16.39 -17.09 -1.10
C LYS A 34 17.26 -15.83 -0.99
N MET A 35 17.88 -15.39 -2.09
CA MET A 35 18.79 -14.23 -2.09
C MET A 35 18.06 -12.92 -2.39
N ILE A 36 17.02 -12.96 -3.21
CA ILE A 36 16.28 -11.78 -3.67
C ILE A 36 14.80 -11.96 -3.31
N SER A 37 14.23 -10.98 -2.61
CA SER A 37 12.79 -11.03 -2.34
C SER A 37 12.00 -11.25 -3.64
N PRO A 38 11.07 -12.22 -3.69
CA PRO A 38 10.25 -12.51 -4.86
C PRO A 38 9.56 -11.27 -5.45
N LYS A 39 9.30 -10.29 -4.61
CA LYS A 39 8.70 -9.01 -4.99
C LYS A 39 9.60 -8.21 -5.96
N TYR A 40 10.92 -8.31 -5.84
CA TYR A 40 11.86 -7.66 -6.76
C TYR A 40 11.90 -8.35 -8.13
N LEU A 41 11.60 -9.64 -8.21
CA LEU A 41 11.48 -10.34 -9.48
C LEU A 41 10.28 -9.85 -10.30
N SER A 42 9.29 -9.26 -9.63
CA SER A 42 8.10 -8.67 -10.26
C SER A 42 8.28 -7.21 -10.68
N LEU A 43 9.46 -6.62 -10.51
CA LEU A 43 9.71 -5.21 -10.86
C LEU A 43 9.44 -4.92 -12.34
N LEU A 44 9.87 -5.79 -13.24
CA LEU A 44 9.62 -5.64 -14.68
C LEU A 44 8.15 -5.85 -15.01
N GLU A 45 7.48 -6.77 -14.33
CA GLU A 45 6.07 -7.11 -14.55
C GLU A 45 5.13 -5.95 -14.15
N TYR A 46 5.42 -5.28 -13.01
CA TYR A 46 4.51 -4.28 -12.43
C TYR A 46 5.06 -2.85 -12.41
N GLY A 47 6.36 -2.67 -12.55
CA GLY A 47 7.00 -1.37 -12.32
C GLY A 47 6.78 -0.34 -13.43
N GLY A 48 6.34 -0.76 -14.62
CA GLY A 48 6.19 0.11 -15.79
C GLY A 48 5.04 1.12 -15.73
N ASN A 49 4.12 0.96 -14.77
CA ASN A 49 2.99 1.87 -14.58
C ASN A 49 2.78 2.22 -13.11
N TYR A 50 2.03 3.31 -12.85
CA TYR A 50 1.85 3.83 -11.49
C TYR A 50 1.12 2.88 -10.54
N SER A 51 0.09 2.20 -11.02
CA SER A 51 -0.69 1.26 -10.20
C SER A 51 0.12 0.03 -9.82
N GLY A 52 0.85 -0.54 -10.78
CA GLY A 52 1.74 -1.68 -10.53
C GLY A 52 2.91 -1.33 -9.62
N ALA A 53 3.56 -0.18 -9.85
CA ALA A 53 4.63 0.30 -8.98
C ALA A 53 4.14 0.59 -7.55
N TYR A 54 2.90 1.05 -7.41
CA TYR A 54 2.25 1.24 -6.12
C TYR A 54 1.96 -0.10 -5.43
N LEU A 55 1.44 -1.09 -6.17
CA LEU A 55 1.23 -2.45 -5.67
C LEU A 55 2.55 -3.07 -5.18
N LEU A 56 3.62 -2.95 -5.95
CA LEU A 56 4.96 -3.36 -5.52
C LEU A 56 5.39 -2.69 -4.21
N ARG A 57 5.04 -1.43 -4.01
CA ARG A 57 5.44 -0.68 -2.82
C ARG A 57 4.57 -0.95 -1.60
N ARG A 58 3.25 -1.08 -1.79
CA ARG A 58 2.26 -1.15 -0.70
C ARG A 58 1.63 -2.53 -0.52
N GLY A 59 1.53 -3.34 -1.58
CA GLY A 59 0.95 -4.67 -1.48
C GLY A 59 1.71 -5.53 -0.47
N LEU A 60 0.99 -6.16 0.43
CA LEU A 60 1.55 -7.13 1.37
C LEU A 60 1.86 -8.43 0.64
N PHE A 61 0.89 -8.93 -0.11
CA PHE A 61 1.04 -10.03 -1.05
C PHE A 61 0.95 -9.51 -2.48
N MET A 62 1.68 -10.13 -3.38
CA MET A 62 1.49 -9.94 -4.81
C MET A 62 0.39 -10.88 -5.31
N PRO A 63 -0.30 -10.58 -6.43
CA PRO A 63 -1.41 -11.41 -6.92
C PRO A 63 -1.08 -12.89 -7.06
N TRP A 64 0.12 -13.20 -7.50
CA TRP A 64 0.61 -14.56 -7.66
C TRP A 64 0.96 -15.28 -6.34
N GLU A 65 1.01 -14.57 -5.21
CA GLU A 65 1.19 -15.15 -3.88
C GLU A 65 -0.15 -15.50 -3.21
N LEU A 66 -1.26 -14.92 -3.68
CA LEU A 66 -2.58 -15.09 -3.05
C LEU A 66 -3.06 -16.56 -3.00
N PRO A 67 -2.87 -17.40 -4.04
CA PRO A 67 -3.27 -18.81 -3.97
C PRO A 67 -2.58 -19.64 -2.86
N ALA A 68 -1.50 -19.12 -2.28
CA ALA A 68 -0.85 -19.76 -1.13
C ALA A 68 -1.42 -19.30 0.22
N VAL A 69 -2.41 -18.41 0.22
CA VAL A 69 -2.99 -17.80 1.44
C VAL A 69 -4.49 -18.02 1.50
N ILE A 70 -5.16 -17.94 0.36
CA ILE A 70 -6.61 -18.10 0.21
C ILE A 70 -6.89 -19.13 -0.89
N ASP A 71 -8.14 -19.56 -1.01
CA ASP A 71 -8.56 -20.43 -2.11
C ASP A 71 -8.15 -19.88 -3.48
N SER A 72 -7.66 -20.76 -4.37
CA SER A 72 -7.07 -20.37 -5.65
C SER A 72 -8.07 -19.72 -6.60
N ASP A 73 -9.31 -20.25 -6.63
CA ASP A 73 -10.34 -19.75 -7.53
C ASP A 73 -10.86 -18.41 -7.01
N MET A 74 -11.03 -18.29 -5.71
CA MET A 74 -11.36 -17.02 -5.04
C MET A 74 -10.28 -15.97 -5.29
N ALA A 75 -9.00 -16.34 -5.22
CA ALA A 75 -7.88 -15.43 -5.47
C ALA A 75 -7.90 -14.89 -6.91
N LEU A 76 -8.11 -15.79 -7.89
CA LEU A 76 -8.15 -15.43 -9.30
C LEU A 76 -9.36 -14.56 -9.62
N GLU A 77 -10.55 -15.02 -9.28
CA GLU A 77 -11.79 -14.29 -9.53
C GLU A 77 -11.81 -12.92 -8.83
N GLY A 78 -11.37 -12.86 -7.58
CA GLY A 78 -11.28 -11.61 -6.82
C GLY A 78 -10.29 -10.63 -7.45
N TRP A 79 -9.14 -11.10 -7.95
CA TRP A 79 -8.17 -10.25 -8.63
C TRP A 79 -8.71 -9.71 -9.96
N GLU A 80 -9.36 -10.54 -10.76
CA GLU A 80 -9.99 -10.14 -12.01
C GLU A 80 -11.10 -9.13 -11.80
N LYS A 81 -12.03 -9.40 -10.88
CA LYS A 81 -13.13 -8.48 -10.52
C LYS A 81 -12.62 -7.14 -9.99
N LEU A 82 -11.58 -7.15 -9.17
CA LEU A 82 -10.97 -5.94 -8.63
C LEU A 82 -10.39 -5.05 -9.73
N SER A 83 -9.90 -5.65 -10.84
CA SER A 83 -9.26 -4.94 -11.97
C SER A 83 -8.32 -3.83 -11.53
N PHE A 84 -7.56 -4.07 -10.47
CA PHE A 84 -6.80 -3.04 -9.74
C PHE A 84 -5.91 -2.20 -10.65
N ILE A 85 -5.11 -2.85 -11.49
CA ILE A 85 -4.13 -2.17 -12.34
C ILE A 85 -4.84 -1.29 -13.37
N GLU A 86 -5.81 -1.86 -14.07
CA GLU A 86 -6.50 -1.17 -15.17
C GLU A 86 -7.39 -0.03 -14.66
N SER A 87 -8.27 -0.32 -13.70
CA SER A 87 -9.20 0.67 -13.15
C SER A 87 -8.48 1.85 -12.51
N THR A 88 -7.40 1.58 -11.77
CA THR A 88 -6.60 2.61 -11.11
C THR A 88 -5.81 3.44 -12.13
N ASN A 89 -5.17 2.81 -13.13
CA ASN A 89 -4.48 3.55 -14.20
C ASN A 89 -5.44 4.44 -15.00
N LYS A 90 -6.67 3.98 -15.26
CA LYS A 90 -7.71 4.78 -15.92
C LYS A 90 -8.05 6.04 -15.10
N GLN A 91 -8.19 5.92 -13.79
CA GLN A 91 -8.43 7.07 -12.91
C GLN A 91 -7.24 8.04 -12.90
N LEU A 92 -6.02 7.52 -12.85
CA LEU A 92 -4.79 8.32 -12.85
C LEU A 92 -4.49 9.00 -14.20
N SER A 93 -5.06 8.52 -15.30
CA SER A 93 -4.79 9.06 -16.65
C SER A 93 -5.11 10.55 -16.78
N LYS A 94 -6.10 11.03 -16.03
CA LYS A 94 -6.53 12.44 -16.00
C LYS A 94 -5.57 13.34 -15.21
N ILE A 95 -4.67 12.75 -14.41
CA ILE A 95 -3.75 13.49 -13.56
C ILE A 95 -2.40 13.63 -14.27
N LYS A 96 -1.96 14.85 -14.56
CA LYS A 96 -0.72 15.11 -15.31
C LYS A 96 0.54 14.95 -14.44
N HIS A 97 0.51 15.51 -13.24
CA HIS A 97 1.69 15.59 -12.38
C HIS A 97 1.96 14.28 -11.62
N SER A 98 3.19 13.80 -11.68
CA SER A 98 3.62 12.55 -11.03
C SER A 98 3.39 12.54 -9.51
N LYS A 99 3.66 13.66 -8.83
CA LYS A 99 3.40 13.81 -7.39
C LYS A 99 1.90 13.67 -7.08
N ALA A 100 1.05 14.30 -7.89
CA ALA A 100 -0.40 14.22 -7.72
C ALA A 100 -0.93 12.79 -7.97
N ARG A 101 -0.37 12.06 -8.96
CA ARG A 101 -0.69 10.63 -9.17
C ARG A 101 -0.40 9.79 -7.93
N VAL A 102 0.77 9.98 -7.33
CA VAL A 102 1.13 9.26 -6.10
C VAL A 102 0.22 9.64 -4.93
N SER A 103 -0.09 10.93 -4.78
CA SER A 103 -1.05 11.39 -3.76
C SER A 103 -2.43 10.77 -3.96
N ALA A 104 -2.93 10.72 -5.20
CA ALA A 104 -4.20 10.08 -5.52
C ALA A 104 -4.21 8.59 -5.17
N LEU A 105 -3.14 7.85 -5.46
CA LEU A 105 -2.98 6.45 -5.06
C LEU A 105 -3.04 6.27 -3.54
N GLU A 106 -2.34 7.13 -2.79
CA GLU A 106 -2.36 7.08 -1.33
C GLU A 106 -3.75 7.39 -0.76
N LEU A 107 -4.47 8.36 -1.35
CA LEU A 107 -5.83 8.70 -0.95
C LEU A 107 -6.82 7.57 -1.25
N MET A 108 -6.80 7.06 -2.47
CA MET A 108 -7.76 6.04 -2.94
C MET A 108 -7.58 4.69 -2.24
N TRP A 109 -6.33 4.29 -1.97
CA TRP A 109 -6.04 2.94 -1.51
C TRP A 109 -5.61 2.89 -0.04
N TYR A 110 -4.54 3.58 0.33
CA TYR A 110 -4.00 3.48 1.67
C TYR A 110 -4.83 4.24 2.70
N MET A 111 -5.14 5.50 2.43
CA MET A 111 -5.89 6.32 3.37
C MET A 111 -7.33 5.79 3.53
N ARG A 112 -8.05 5.63 2.41
CA ARG A 112 -9.45 5.20 2.46
C ARG A 112 -9.62 3.78 2.99
N ASN A 113 -8.86 2.81 2.45
CA ASN A 113 -9.09 1.39 2.69
C ASN A 113 -8.30 0.83 3.88
N GLN A 114 -7.35 1.58 4.42
CA GLN A 114 -6.59 1.16 5.59
C GLN A 114 -6.72 2.18 6.72
N LEU A 115 -6.15 3.37 6.60
CA LEU A 115 -6.07 4.28 7.75
C LEU A 115 -7.43 4.69 8.30
N LEU A 116 -8.35 5.14 7.45
CA LEU A 116 -9.68 5.57 7.89
C LEU A 116 -10.52 4.38 8.38
N ARG A 117 -10.50 3.28 7.62
CA ARG A 117 -11.23 2.07 8.01
C ARG A 117 -10.72 1.47 9.31
N ASP A 118 -9.40 1.35 9.47
CA ASP A 118 -8.81 0.77 10.68
C ASP A 118 -9.08 1.67 11.90
N SER A 119 -9.04 3.01 11.71
CA SER A 119 -9.40 3.96 12.76
C SER A 119 -10.86 3.86 13.16
N ASP A 120 -11.77 3.76 12.19
CA ASP A 120 -13.20 3.60 12.42
C ASP A 120 -13.49 2.30 13.17
N TRP A 121 -13.01 1.17 12.69
CA TRP A 121 -13.22 -0.12 13.33
C TRP A 121 -12.65 -0.18 14.75
N ALA A 122 -11.44 0.35 14.97
CA ALA A 122 -10.83 0.38 16.29
C ALA A 122 -11.59 1.30 17.24
N GLY A 123 -12.03 2.46 16.78
CA GLY A 123 -12.85 3.39 17.55
C GLY A 123 -14.21 2.78 17.90
N MET A 124 -14.93 2.25 16.90
CA MET A 124 -16.26 1.68 17.08
C MET A 124 -16.27 0.43 17.96
N ALA A 125 -15.19 -0.35 17.98
CA ALA A 125 -15.04 -1.46 18.93
C ALA A 125 -15.11 -1.01 20.40
N HIS A 126 -14.87 0.28 20.65
CA HIS A 126 -14.97 0.91 21.97
C HIS A 126 -16.06 1.97 22.06
N SER A 127 -17.00 1.97 21.11
CA SER A 127 -18.10 2.96 21.01
C SER A 127 -17.59 4.41 20.90
N LEU A 128 -16.44 4.62 20.28
CA LEU A 128 -15.83 5.92 20.05
C LEU A 128 -15.89 6.29 18.56
N GLU A 129 -16.48 7.45 18.26
CA GLU A 129 -16.45 8.03 16.93
C GLU A 129 -15.16 8.85 16.74
N ILE A 130 -14.33 8.45 15.77
CA ILE A 130 -13.10 9.19 15.43
C ILE A 130 -13.37 10.07 14.23
N ARG A 131 -13.32 11.39 14.42
CA ARG A 131 -13.49 12.38 13.34
C ARG A 131 -12.14 12.85 12.82
N THR A 132 -12.05 12.94 11.50
CA THR A 132 -10.82 13.33 10.77
C THR A 132 -11.08 14.58 9.93
N PRO A 133 -11.11 15.78 10.51
CA PRO A 133 -11.57 17.00 9.82
C PRO A 133 -10.74 17.36 8.57
N LEU A 134 -9.46 16.97 8.52
CA LEU A 134 -8.60 17.21 7.35
C LEU A 134 -8.90 16.30 6.15
N VAL A 135 -9.84 15.35 6.29
CA VAL A 135 -10.28 14.43 5.23
C VAL A 135 -11.73 14.72 4.82
N ASP A 136 -12.29 15.80 5.35
CA ASP A 136 -13.61 16.26 4.96
C ASP A 136 -13.66 16.59 3.46
N SER A 137 -14.74 16.18 2.78
CA SER A 137 -14.88 16.30 1.32
C SER A 137 -14.97 17.76 0.86
N VAL A 138 -15.61 18.64 1.62
CA VAL A 138 -15.73 20.07 1.31
C VAL A 138 -14.36 20.71 1.47
N PHE A 139 -13.71 20.50 2.60
CA PHE A 139 -12.35 20.97 2.86
C PHE A 139 -11.38 20.51 1.77
N PHE A 140 -11.46 19.23 1.38
CA PHE A 140 -10.60 18.67 0.35
C PHE A 140 -10.86 19.28 -1.05
N SER A 141 -12.12 19.54 -1.41
CA SER A 141 -12.45 20.17 -2.69
C SER A 141 -11.94 21.61 -2.79
N GLU A 142 -12.04 22.36 -1.71
CA GLU A 142 -11.57 23.75 -1.63
C GLU A 142 -10.03 23.85 -1.68
N LEU A 143 -9.34 22.98 -0.94
CA LEU A 143 -7.88 23.01 -0.85
C LEU A 143 -7.16 22.12 -1.88
N GLY A 144 -7.88 21.25 -2.55
CA GLY A 144 -7.28 20.26 -3.48
C GLY A 144 -6.54 20.90 -4.66
N ALA A 145 -6.91 22.11 -5.06
CA ALA A 145 -6.22 22.88 -6.09
C ALA A 145 -4.93 23.54 -5.57
N LEU A 146 -4.78 23.70 -4.27
CA LEU A 146 -3.60 24.29 -3.65
C LEU A 146 -2.50 23.27 -3.52
N SER A 147 -1.30 23.60 -3.94
CA SER A 147 -0.12 22.77 -3.72
C SER A 147 0.48 22.95 -2.31
N ALA A 148 -0.39 23.17 -1.31
CA ALA A 148 0.02 23.42 0.06
C ALA A 148 0.79 22.25 0.66
N THR A 149 1.79 22.55 1.46
CA THR A 149 2.59 21.61 2.22
C THR A 149 2.14 21.58 3.69
N LYS A 150 2.60 20.59 4.45
CA LYS A 150 2.36 20.57 5.89
C LYS A 150 2.98 21.77 6.62
N LEU A 151 4.06 22.33 6.08
CA LEU A 151 4.69 23.52 6.63
C LEU A 151 3.81 24.75 6.40
N ASP A 152 3.24 24.89 5.21
CA ASP A 152 2.33 26.00 4.89
C ASP A 152 1.11 25.95 5.83
N MET A 153 0.52 24.77 6.03
CA MET A 153 -0.58 24.59 6.99
C MET A 153 -0.18 24.97 8.42
N ALA A 154 1.02 24.60 8.85
CA ALA A 154 1.49 24.93 10.20
C ALA A 154 1.74 26.43 10.39
N GLN A 155 2.00 27.18 9.32
CA GLN A 155 2.21 28.63 9.33
C GLN A 155 0.91 29.43 9.33
N THR A 156 -0.24 28.79 9.07
CA THR A 156 -1.55 29.47 9.12
C THR A 156 -2.13 29.59 10.53
N LEU A 157 -1.49 29.00 11.52
CA LEU A 157 -1.95 29.04 12.89
C LEU A 157 -1.62 30.39 13.54
N ASP A 158 -2.57 30.99 14.24
CA ASP A 158 -2.38 32.24 15.00
C ASP A 158 -1.28 32.11 16.07
N VAL A 159 -1.23 30.94 16.69
CA VAL A 159 -0.14 30.57 17.61
C VAL A 159 0.80 29.61 16.88
N PRO A 160 2.04 30.02 16.58
CA PRO A 160 3.01 29.19 15.89
C PRO A 160 3.32 27.90 16.64
N LEU A 161 3.39 26.78 15.91
CA LEU A 161 3.87 25.53 16.50
C LEU A 161 5.34 25.63 16.94
N PRO A 162 5.73 24.98 18.04
CA PRO A 162 7.12 24.91 18.47
C PRO A 162 8.04 24.36 17.34
N LYS A 163 9.22 24.95 17.19
CA LYS A 163 10.20 24.51 16.18
C LYS A 163 10.57 23.02 16.31
N SER A 164 10.56 22.48 17.52
CA SER A 164 10.77 21.05 17.80
C SER A 164 9.71 20.15 17.17
N VAL A 165 8.48 20.64 17.01
CA VAL A 165 7.39 19.91 16.32
C VAL A 165 7.51 20.05 14.81
N LEU A 166 7.74 21.30 14.34
CA LEU A 166 7.85 21.58 12.89
C LEU A 166 9.02 20.85 12.23
N ASN A 167 10.17 20.82 12.90
CA ASN A 167 11.40 20.25 12.38
C ASN A 167 11.64 18.78 12.81
N ARG A 168 10.64 18.17 13.47
CA ARG A 168 10.76 16.79 13.93
C ARG A 168 11.01 15.85 12.76
N PRO A 169 12.08 15.05 12.79
CA PRO A 169 12.30 14.04 11.78
C PRO A 169 11.16 13.02 11.78
N LYS A 170 10.79 12.54 10.59
CA LYS A 170 9.77 11.51 10.46
C LYS A 170 10.26 10.21 11.08
N THR A 171 9.64 9.81 12.17
CA THR A 171 9.82 8.48 12.76
C THR A 171 8.75 7.54 12.21
N GLY A 172 9.15 6.33 11.79
CA GLY A 172 8.20 5.30 11.39
C GLY A 172 7.42 4.80 12.60
N PHE A 173 6.17 4.43 12.38
CA PHE A 173 5.40 3.68 13.37
C PHE A 173 5.84 2.22 13.28
N TYR A 174 6.40 1.68 14.36
CA TYR A 174 6.85 0.30 14.45
C TYR A 174 5.87 -0.50 15.29
N LEU A 175 5.39 -1.60 14.72
CA LEU A 175 4.62 -2.61 15.44
C LEU A 175 5.49 -3.87 15.59
N PRO A 176 5.68 -4.37 16.79
CA PRO A 176 6.51 -5.56 17.06
C PRO A 176 5.76 -6.85 16.72
N ILE A 177 5.27 -6.96 15.48
CA ILE A 177 4.46 -8.12 15.02
C ILE A 177 5.24 -9.42 15.13
N ARG A 178 6.53 -9.39 14.80
CA ARG A 178 7.37 -10.59 14.86
C ARG A 178 7.48 -11.10 16.30
N GLU A 179 7.72 -10.20 17.21
CA GLU A 179 7.83 -10.49 18.65
C GLU A 179 6.51 -11.03 19.19
N TRP A 180 5.39 -10.45 18.79
CA TRP A 180 4.06 -10.91 19.19
C TRP A 180 3.73 -12.30 18.65
N LEU A 181 4.01 -12.58 17.39
CA LEU A 181 3.81 -13.91 16.82
C LEU A 181 4.69 -14.96 17.54
N THR A 182 5.94 -14.60 17.84
CA THR A 182 6.86 -15.47 18.56
C THR A 182 6.40 -15.73 20.01
N ALA A 183 6.05 -14.68 20.74
CA ALA A 183 5.61 -14.77 22.13
C ALA A 183 4.33 -15.60 22.32
N ASN A 184 3.46 -15.63 21.30
CA ASN A 184 2.19 -16.37 21.33
C ASN A 184 2.27 -17.75 20.62
N GLY A 185 3.45 -18.23 20.24
CA GLY A 185 3.62 -19.53 19.59
C GLY A 185 3.03 -19.63 18.18
N LEU A 186 2.85 -18.48 17.50
CA LEU A 186 2.17 -18.37 16.20
C LEU A 186 3.14 -18.32 15.01
N GLN A 187 4.37 -18.82 15.18
CA GLN A 187 5.40 -18.80 14.14
C GLN A 187 5.08 -19.67 12.92
N ASN A 188 4.20 -20.66 13.07
CA ASN A 188 3.71 -21.54 12.00
C ASN A 188 3.00 -20.76 10.85
N TYR A 189 2.46 -19.57 11.13
CA TYR A 189 1.86 -18.72 10.11
C TYR A 189 2.91 -17.99 9.24
N GLY A 190 4.17 -18.00 9.62
CA GLY A 190 5.26 -17.29 8.95
C GLY A 190 5.65 -16.00 9.66
N GLU A 191 6.59 -15.27 9.07
CA GLU A 191 7.18 -14.09 9.71
C GLU A 191 6.49 -12.77 9.36
N GLY A 192 6.51 -11.84 10.32
CA GLY A 192 6.11 -10.45 10.14
C GLY A 192 4.65 -10.25 9.72
N TYR A 193 4.41 -9.21 8.93
CA TYR A 193 3.05 -8.86 8.50
C TYR A 193 2.36 -9.92 7.64
N LYS A 194 3.10 -10.71 6.87
CA LYS A 194 2.52 -11.81 6.08
C LYS A 194 2.00 -12.92 6.98
N GLY A 195 2.75 -13.30 7.99
CA GLY A 195 2.31 -14.26 9.00
C GLY A 195 1.09 -13.77 9.77
N TRP A 196 1.12 -12.52 10.20
CA TRP A 196 -0.02 -11.87 10.85
C TRP A 196 -1.28 -11.91 9.98
N ALA A 197 -1.18 -11.53 8.70
CA ALA A 197 -2.31 -11.54 7.79
C ALA A 197 -2.91 -12.93 7.57
N LYS A 198 -2.06 -13.96 7.46
CA LYS A 198 -2.53 -15.36 7.37
C LYS A 198 -3.29 -15.77 8.62
N MET A 199 -2.74 -15.52 9.79
CA MET A 199 -3.38 -15.81 11.06
C MET A 199 -4.76 -15.14 11.17
N VAL A 200 -4.84 -13.85 10.83
CA VAL A 200 -6.12 -13.11 10.87
C VAL A 200 -7.11 -13.71 9.89
N TYR A 201 -6.69 -14.06 8.68
CA TYR A 201 -7.54 -14.67 7.66
C TYR A 201 -8.08 -16.03 8.12
N GLU A 202 -7.23 -16.93 8.60
CA GLU A 202 -7.65 -18.25 9.08
C GLU A 202 -8.59 -18.14 10.29
N HIS A 203 -8.32 -17.21 11.21
CA HIS A 203 -9.18 -16.97 12.35
C HIS A 203 -10.56 -16.42 11.93
N PHE A 204 -10.62 -15.60 10.88
CA PHE A 204 -11.87 -15.09 10.32
C PHE A 204 -12.66 -16.22 9.65
N ILE A 205 -12.04 -17.02 8.79
CA ILE A 205 -12.68 -18.12 8.07
C ILE A 205 -13.19 -19.21 9.04
N SER A 206 -12.46 -19.49 10.11
CA SER A 206 -12.89 -20.49 11.10
C SER A 206 -14.15 -20.10 11.90
N ARG A 207 -14.61 -18.87 11.77
CA ARG A 207 -15.83 -18.34 12.43
C ARG A 207 -17.02 -18.18 11.49
N LEU A 208 -16.83 -18.43 10.19
CA LEU A 208 -17.90 -18.49 9.18
C LEU A 208 -18.45 -19.91 9.07
#